data_be57744778b3fcdebd3c6c2875f3fbb5
#
_entry.id   be57744778b3fcdebd3c6c2875f3fbb5
#
_cell.length_a   1.000
_cell.length_b   1.000
_cell.length_c   1.000
_cell.angle_alpha   90.00
_cell.angle_beta   90.00
_cell.angle_gamma   90.00
#
_symmetry.space_group_name_H-M   'P 1'
#
loop_
_entity.id
_entity.type
_entity.pdbx_description
1 polymer ?
#
loop_
_entity_poly.entity_id
_entity_poly.type
_entity_poly.pdbx_seq_one_letter_code
_entity_poly.pdbx_strand_id
1 'polypeptide(L)'
;MTTTRRAFGALAAGAALTALASAAPATAVPRQRRLLARDDFRHGLGQWFVELEQGGTVTAADGTLDVDVPAGATVWFRRRLDGPYVLEYTATPVSAGGANDRVSDLNNFWNATDVRSPDDLFATPRGGALAEYDYLTTYYAGYGANYNTTTRLRRYVGEPGVRPLIYDYTEPLLVANRPNRVRIVSDGPTVRWWNNGRLVFDYTDPEPYASGHFAFRTTWSHIRVSDFSVWRSTRKRR
;
A
#
# COMPACT_ATOMS: atom_id res chain seq x y z
N MET A 1 55.82 -18.16 85.22
CA MET A 1 54.42 -17.77 84.86
C MET A 1 54.52 -16.89 83.63
N THR A 2 54.23 -17.44 82.51
CA THR A 2 54.44 -16.87 81.18
C THR A 2 53.10 -16.47 80.60
N THR A 3 52.91 -15.17 80.28
CA THR A 3 51.71 -14.62 79.73
C THR A 3 51.94 -14.33 78.20
N THR A 4 51.23 -15.05 77.36
CA THR A 4 51.31 -14.95 75.91
C THR A 4 50.33 -13.90 75.42
N ARG A 5 50.82 -12.87 74.76
CA ARG A 5 49.99 -11.88 74.07
C ARG A 5 49.64 -12.38 72.63
N ARG A 6 48.33 -12.49 72.34
CA ARG A 6 47.86 -12.73 70.98
C ARG A 6 47.66 -11.39 70.26
N ALA A 7 48.26 -11.30 69.12
CA ALA A 7 48.04 -10.17 68.16
C ALA A 7 46.81 -10.44 67.30
N PHE A 8 45.89 -9.49 67.24
CA PHE A 8 44.76 -9.46 66.28
C PHE A 8 45.21 -8.78 65.04
N GLY A 9 45.22 -9.52 63.90
CA GLY A 9 45.38 -8.95 62.58
C GLY A 9 44.03 -8.48 62.04
N ALA A 10 43.94 -7.24 61.66
CA ALA A 10 42.76 -6.69 60.98
C ALA A 10 42.89 -6.94 59.48
N LEU A 11 41.94 -7.70 58.89
CA LEU A 11 41.78 -7.80 57.45
C LEU A 11 40.93 -6.61 56.97
N ALA A 12 41.53 -5.77 56.12
CA ALA A 12 40.79 -4.75 55.39
C ALA A 12 40.23 -5.37 54.10
N ALA A 13 38.89 -5.51 54.03
CA ALA A 13 38.16 -5.91 52.82
C ALA A 13 37.97 -4.68 51.91
N GLY A 14 38.69 -4.64 50.82
CA GLY A 14 38.47 -3.63 49.74
C GLY A 14 37.26 -4.00 48.91
N ALA A 15 36.17 -3.21 48.96
CA ALA A 15 35.03 -3.31 48.09
C ALA A 15 35.34 -2.62 46.73
N ALA A 16 35.52 -3.41 45.68
CA ALA A 16 35.60 -2.90 44.31
C ALA A 16 34.19 -2.57 43.81
N LEU A 17 33.87 -1.28 43.66
CA LEU A 17 32.66 -0.80 43.01
C LEU A 17 32.86 -0.93 41.49
N THR A 18 32.27 -1.96 40.87
CA THR A 18 32.12 -2.03 39.41
C THR A 18 30.99 -1.11 39.00
N ALA A 19 31.32 0.04 38.36
CA ALA A 19 30.36 0.92 37.75
C ALA A 19 29.81 0.25 36.47
N LEU A 20 28.58 -0.25 36.52
CA LEU A 20 27.81 -0.66 35.34
C LEU A 20 27.43 0.62 34.56
N ALA A 21 28.16 0.90 33.49
CA ALA A 21 27.77 1.91 32.54
C ALA A 21 26.50 1.45 31.80
N SER A 22 25.36 1.99 32.18
CA SER A 22 24.10 1.82 31.44
C SER A 22 24.26 2.49 30.06
N ALA A 23 24.42 1.70 29.00
CA ALA A 23 24.32 2.18 27.65
C ALA A 23 22.90 2.69 27.41
N ALA A 24 22.71 4.00 27.26
CA ALA A 24 21.45 4.60 26.86
C ALA A 24 21.02 3.99 25.50
N PRO A 25 19.74 3.63 25.33
CA PRO A 25 19.27 3.14 24.03
C PRO A 25 19.53 4.22 22.99
N ALA A 26 20.25 3.85 21.94
CA ALA A 26 20.46 4.75 20.79
C ALA A 26 19.08 5.12 20.22
N THR A 27 18.65 6.35 20.40
CA THR A 27 17.45 6.90 19.78
C THR A 27 17.64 6.79 18.28
N ALA A 28 16.91 5.85 17.63
CA ALA A 28 16.90 5.72 16.19
C ALA A 28 16.37 7.03 15.60
N VAL A 29 17.27 7.81 14.99
CA VAL A 29 16.87 9.01 14.24
C VAL A 29 15.82 8.59 13.24
N PRO A 30 14.61 9.24 13.24
CA PRO A 30 13.57 8.90 12.28
C PRO A 30 14.14 9.03 10.87
N ARG A 31 14.17 7.93 10.12
CA ARG A 31 14.63 7.96 8.74
C ARG A 31 13.72 8.90 7.96
N GLN A 32 14.25 10.02 7.52
CA GLN A 32 13.54 10.97 6.69
C GLN A 32 13.15 10.28 5.37
N ARG A 33 11.87 9.88 5.25
CA ARG A 33 11.32 9.35 4.01
C ARG A 33 11.27 10.51 3.00
N ARG A 34 11.86 10.32 1.81
CA ARG A 34 11.74 11.31 0.74
C ARG A 34 10.37 11.18 0.08
N LEU A 35 9.57 12.22 0.14
CA LEU A 35 8.31 12.33 -0.58
C LEU A 35 8.59 12.37 -2.09
N LEU A 36 7.93 11.54 -2.87
CA LEU A 36 8.00 11.50 -4.33
C LEU A 36 6.80 12.18 -4.98
N ALA A 37 5.61 11.95 -4.43
CA ALA A 37 4.36 12.54 -4.89
C ALA A 37 3.33 12.57 -3.76
N ARG A 38 2.37 13.48 -3.88
CA ARG A 38 1.17 13.54 -3.01
C ARG A 38 0.02 14.16 -3.79
N ASP A 39 -1.19 13.82 -3.41
CA ASP A 39 -2.39 14.54 -3.79
C ASP A 39 -3.31 14.66 -2.57
N ASP A 40 -3.76 15.87 -2.29
CA ASP A 40 -4.76 16.15 -1.27
C ASP A 40 -6.17 16.31 -1.87
N PHE A 41 -6.32 16.07 -3.17
CA PHE A 41 -7.57 16.12 -3.92
C PHE A 41 -8.35 17.44 -3.83
N ARG A 42 -7.65 18.57 -3.61
CA ARG A 42 -8.26 19.91 -3.53
C ARG A 42 -8.25 20.64 -4.88
N HIS A 43 -7.48 20.16 -5.84
CA HIS A 43 -7.20 20.86 -7.09
C HIS A 43 -7.66 20.11 -8.34
N GLY A 44 -8.70 19.27 -8.19
CA GLY A 44 -9.27 18.49 -9.28
C GLY A 44 -8.41 17.28 -9.69
N LEU A 45 -8.70 16.73 -10.85
CA LEU A 45 -8.14 15.48 -11.37
C LEU A 45 -6.86 15.66 -12.21
N GLY A 46 -6.15 16.79 -12.11
CA GLY A 46 -4.98 17.07 -12.97
C GLY A 46 -3.88 16.01 -12.93
N GLN A 47 -3.70 15.34 -11.82
CA GLN A 47 -2.73 14.24 -11.64
C GLN A 47 -3.28 12.86 -12.03
N TRP A 48 -4.55 12.77 -12.44
CA TRP A 48 -5.27 11.52 -12.65
C TRP A 48 -5.83 11.40 -14.07
N PHE A 49 -5.95 10.17 -14.53
CA PHE A 49 -6.62 9.82 -15.79
C PHE A 49 -7.72 8.80 -15.46
N VAL A 50 -8.94 9.08 -15.92
CA VAL A 50 -10.13 8.30 -15.58
C VAL A 50 -10.58 7.48 -16.77
N GLU A 51 -10.83 6.19 -16.51
CA GLU A 51 -11.46 5.25 -17.45
C GLU A 51 -12.76 4.76 -16.81
N LEU A 52 -13.89 4.91 -17.51
CA LEU A 52 -15.24 4.54 -17.03
C LEU A 52 -15.87 3.57 -18.03
N GLU A 53 -16.39 2.46 -17.50
CA GLU A 53 -17.12 1.46 -18.30
C GLU A 53 -18.55 1.92 -18.66
N GLN A 54 -19.25 2.51 -17.69
CA GLN A 54 -20.62 2.98 -17.87
C GLN A 54 -20.88 4.19 -16.99
N GLY A 55 -20.72 5.39 -17.50
CA GLY A 55 -21.12 6.57 -16.76
C GLY A 55 -20.67 6.64 -15.28
N GLY A 56 -21.44 7.36 -14.48
CA GLY A 56 -21.09 7.67 -13.09
C GLY A 56 -20.27 8.93 -12.98
N THR A 57 -19.74 9.21 -11.79
CA THR A 57 -18.94 10.42 -11.52
C THR A 57 -17.63 10.10 -10.85
N VAL A 58 -16.57 10.81 -11.29
CA VAL A 58 -15.28 10.82 -10.60
C VAL A 58 -14.88 12.28 -10.44
N THR A 59 -14.82 12.76 -9.21
CA THR A 59 -14.48 14.14 -8.90
C THR A 59 -13.39 14.21 -7.83
N ALA A 60 -12.62 15.29 -7.84
CA ALA A 60 -11.64 15.58 -6.79
C ALA A 60 -11.82 17.02 -6.31
N ALA A 61 -12.34 17.17 -5.09
CA ALA A 61 -12.62 18.44 -4.45
C ALA A 61 -12.59 18.26 -2.92
N ASP A 62 -12.38 19.34 -2.22
CA ASP A 62 -12.52 19.42 -0.75
C ASP A 62 -11.74 18.37 0.04
N GLY A 63 -10.60 17.94 -0.51
CA GLY A 63 -9.74 16.95 0.13
C GLY A 63 -10.12 15.50 -0.18
N THR A 64 -11.00 15.25 -1.12
CA THR A 64 -11.53 13.92 -1.43
C THR A 64 -11.56 13.68 -2.94
N LEU A 65 -11.07 12.51 -3.37
CA LEU A 65 -11.43 11.89 -4.63
C LEU A 65 -12.69 11.07 -4.38
N ASP A 66 -13.78 11.44 -5.02
CA ASP A 66 -15.08 10.77 -4.93
C ASP A 66 -15.32 9.97 -6.22
N VAL A 67 -15.51 8.66 -6.09
CA VAL A 67 -15.74 7.72 -7.20
C VAL A 67 -17.09 7.06 -6.97
N ASP A 68 -18.11 7.50 -7.70
CA ASP A 68 -19.51 7.02 -7.59
C ASP A 68 -19.96 6.49 -8.94
N VAL A 69 -19.91 5.16 -9.13
CA VAL A 69 -20.00 4.54 -10.46
C VAL A 69 -20.86 3.27 -10.45
N PRO A 70 -21.69 3.07 -11.51
CA PRO A 70 -22.56 1.89 -11.66
C PRO A 70 -21.83 0.67 -12.23
N ALA A 71 -20.60 0.84 -12.75
CA ALA A 71 -19.80 -0.22 -13.39
C ALA A 71 -18.31 0.01 -13.17
N GLY A 72 -17.45 -0.65 -13.95
CA GLY A 72 -16.00 -0.55 -13.83
C GLY A 72 -15.47 0.89 -13.94
N ALA A 73 -14.62 1.30 -13.01
CA ALA A 73 -13.91 2.56 -13.04
C ALA A 73 -12.46 2.36 -12.62
N THR A 74 -11.52 2.96 -13.37
CA THR A 74 -10.11 2.96 -13.02
C THR A 74 -9.60 4.39 -13.06
N VAL A 75 -8.98 4.81 -11.96
CA VAL A 75 -8.45 6.17 -11.77
C VAL A 75 -6.94 6.07 -11.66
N TRP A 76 -6.25 6.31 -12.75
CA TRP A 76 -4.81 6.17 -12.90
C TRP A 76 -4.06 7.40 -12.43
N PHE A 77 -3.04 7.20 -11.60
CA PHE A 77 -2.05 8.22 -11.33
C PHE A 77 -1.17 8.41 -12.56
N ARG A 78 -1.19 9.62 -13.16
CA ARG A 78 -0.51 9.91 -14.44
C ARG A 78 1.00 9.75 -14.37
N ARG A 79 1.58 9.97 -13.18
CA ARG A 79 3.02 9.86 -13.01
C ARG A 79 3.43 8.40 -12.89
N ARG A 80 4.37 7.97 -13.75
CA ARG A 80 5.06 6.70 -13.59
C ARG A 80 5.87 6.68 -12.30
N LEU A 81 5.82 5.59 -11.58
CA LEU A 81 6.57 5.35 -10.35
C LEU A 81 7.72 4.40 -10.65
N ASP A 82 8.96 4.83 -10.33
CA ASP A 82 10.17 4.07 -10.60
C ASP A 82 10.93 3.75 -9.31
N GLY A 83 11.44 2.52 -9.25
CA GLY A 83 12.27 2.01 -8.17
C GLY A 83 11.51 1.81 -6.87
N PRO A 84 12.20 1.53 -5.77
CA PRO A 84 11.52 1.17 -4.53
C PRO A 84 10.71 2.33 -3.96
N TYR A 85 9.42 2.09 -3.68
CA TYR A 85 8.53 3.07 -3.10
C TYR A 85 7.54 2.46 -2.10
N VAL A 86 6.99 3.36 -1.28
CA VAL A 86 5.83 3.09 -0.41
C VAL A 86 4.73 4.05 -0.82
N LEU A 87 3.54 3.53 -1.10
CA LEU A 87 2.35 4.29 -1.41
C LEU A 87 1.36 4.15 -0.27
N GLU A 88 0.76 5.26 0.14
CA GLU A 88 -0.19 5.31 1.26
C GLU A 88 -1.39 6.19 0.87
N TYR A 89 -2.59 5.78 1.28
CA TYR A 89 -3.84 6.54 1.13
C TYR A 89 -4.90 6.03 2.11
N THR A 90 -5.97 6.80 2.28
CA THR A 90 -7.16 6.39 3.02
C THR A 90 -8.33 6.24 2.05
N ALA A 91 -9.09 5.14 2.12
CA ALA A 91 -10.29 4.94 1.31
C ALA A 91 -11.47 4.49 2.16
N THR A 92 -12.64 5.02 1.88
CA THR A 92 -13.87 4.71 2.61
C THR A 92 -14.95 4.27 1.63
N PRO A 93 -15.45 3.02 1.71
CA PRO A 93 -16.62 2.61 0.96
C PRO A 93 -17.85 3.31 1.54
N VAL A 94 -18.56 4.05 0.71
CA VAL A 94 -19.75 4.79 1.12
C VAL A 94 -20.97 3.88 1.09
N SER A 95 -21.79 3.99 2.13
CA SER A 95 -23.11 3.34 2.20
C SER A 95 -24.05 4.29 2.93
N ALA A 96 -24.75 5.11 2.16
CA ALA A 96 -25.66 6.16 2.63
C ALA A 96 -27.02 6.14 1.90
N GLY A 97 -27.28 5.08 1.12
CA GLY A 97 -28.53 4.90 0.38
C GLY A 97 -28.50 5.41 -1.06
N GLY A 98 -27.32 5.76 -1.60
CA GLY A 98 -27.12 6.10 -3.00
C GLY A 98 -27.24 4.87 -3.92
N ALA A 99 -27.50 5.09 -5.19
CA ALA A 99 -27.71 4.01 -6.17
C ALA A 99 -26.49 3.08 -6.33
N ASN A 100 -25.29 3.62 -6.11
CA ASN A 100 -24.03 2.89 -6.25
C ASN A 100 -23.36 2.60 -4.91
N ASP A 101 -24.02 2.85 -3.79
CA ASP A 101 -23.50 2.68 -2.43
C ASP A 101 -23.33 1.20 -2.04
N ARG A 102 -22.74 0.43 -2.92
CA ARG A 102 -22.38 -0.96 -2.64
C ARG A 102 -21.00 -1.03 -1.99
N VAL A 103 -20.94 -1.67 -0.82
CA VAL A 103 -19.67 -1.89 -0.09
C VAL A 103 -18.89 -3.00 -0.78
N SER A 104 -18.03 -2.64 -1.73
CA SER A 104 -17.23 -3.59 -2.51
C SER A 104 -16.07 -2.88 -3.24
N ASP A 105 -15.09 -3.70 -3.67
CA ASP A 105 -14.12 -3.37 -4.70
C ASP A 105 -13.19 -2.20 -4.38
N LEU A 106 -12.54 -2.20 -3.20
CA LEU A 106 -11.38 -1.37 -2.94
C LEU A 106 -10.15 -2.02 -3.59
N ASN A 107 -10.02 -1.84 -4.90
CA ASN A 107 -9.01 -2.52 -5.69
C ASN A 107 -7.89 -1.55 -6.12
N ASN A 108 -6.71 -2.12 -6.41
CA ASN A 108 -5.55 -1.35 -6.88
C ASN A 108 -4.79 -2.09 -7.97
N PHE A 109 -4.33 -1.33 -8.96
CA PHE A 109 -3.20 -1.71 -9.80
C PHE A 109 -1.94 -0.96 -9.35
N TRP A 110 -0.77 -1.59 -9.44
CA TRP A 110 0.52 -0.88 -9.29
C TRP A 110 1.63 -1.56 -10.09
N ASN A 111 2.65 -0.79 -10.42
CA ASN A 111 3.68 -1.15 -11.40
C ASN A 111 3.09 -1.56 -12.75
N ALA A 112 1.99 -0.90 -13.16
CA ALA A 112 1.29 -1.24 -14.38
C ALA A 112 1.99 -0.68 -15.62
N THR A 113 2.20 -1.56 -16.61
CA THR A 113 2.58 -1.21 -17.98
C THR A 113 1.73 -2.00 -18.96
N ASP A 114 1.45 -1.46 -20.15
CA ASP A 114 0.67 -2.16 -21.19
C ASP A 114 1.63 -2.77 -22.21
N VAL A 115 1.54 -4.07 -22.45
CA VAL A 115 2.43 -4.77 -23.40
C VAL A 115 2.26 -4.28 -24.84
N ARG A 116 1.12 -3.65 -25.15
CA ARG A 116 0.82 -3.07 -26.48
C ARG A 116 1.47 -1.70 -26.66
N SER A 117 1.77 -0.99 -25.56
CA SER A 117 2.39 0.33 -25.52
C SER A 117 3.30 0.47 -24.28
N PRO A 118 4.46 -0.21 -24.25
CA PRO A 118 5.27 -0.33 -23.03
C PRO A 118 5.83 1.00 -22.50
N ASP A 119 6.01 1.98 -23.35
CA ASP A 119 6.58 3.29 -23.02
C ASP A 119 5.52 4.28 -22.53
N ASP A 120 4.25 4.10 -22.93
CA ASP A 120 3.15 4.97 -22.53
C ASP A 120 1.87 4.16 -22.28
N LEU A 121 1.53 3.98 -21.00
CA LEU A 121 0.31 3.29 -20.57
C LEU A 121 -0.97 3.88 -21.19
N PHE A 122 -0.97 5.17 -21.50
CA PHE A 122 -2.14 5.92 -21.96
C PHE A 122 -2.27 5.97 -23.48
N ALA A 123 -1.28 5.48 -24.22
CA ALA A 123 -1.33 5.43 -25.69
C ALA A 123 -2.37 4.43 -26.22
N THR A 124 -2.69 3.39 -25.44
CA THR A 124 -3.75 2.43 -25.78
C THR A 124 -5.02 2.75 -24.99
N PRO A 125 -6.10 3.22 -25.63
CA PRO A 125 -7.36 3.53 -24.95
C PRO A 125 -7.99 2.28 -24.30
N ARG A 126 -8.60 2.48 -23.12
CA ARG A 126 -9.40 1.49 -22.40
C ARG A 126 -10.68 2.13 -21.89
N GLY A 127 -11.78 1.41 -21.99
CA GLY A 127 -13.11 1.86 -21.59
C GLY A 127 -13.49 1.55 -20.13
N GLY A 128 -12.58 1.02 -19.32
CA GLY A 128 -12.87 0.74 -17.90
C GLY A 128 -13.35 -0.68 -17.60
N ALA A 129 -13.70 -1.50 -18.62
CA ALA A 129 -14.06 -2.90 -18.41
C ALA A 129 -12.85 -3.73 -17.96
N LEU A 130 -13.06 -4.65 -16.98
CA LEU A 130 -11.94 -5.37 -16.37
C LEU A 130 -11.11 -6.20 -17.36
N ALA A 131 -11.72 -6.73 -18.41
CA ALA A 131 -11.03 -7.54 -19.43
C ALA A 131 -10.02 -6.72 -20.25
N GLU A 132 -10.21 -5.42 -20.39
CA GLU A 132 -9.30 -4.54 -21.15
C GLU A 132 -7.94 -4.36 -20.47
N TYR A 133 -7.86 -4.69 -19.17
CA TYR A 133 -6.62 -4.64 -18.40
C TYR A 133 -5.79 -5.92 -18.47
N ASP A 134 -6.23 -6.95 -19.20
CA ASP A 134 -5.50 -8.21 -19.36
C ASP A 134 -4.16 -8.03 -20.08
N TYR A 135 -4.03 -6.99 -20.90
CA TYR A 135 -2.78 -6.63 -21.57
C TYR A 135 -1.79 -5.91 -20.64
N LEU A 136 -2.11 -5.73 -19.37
CA LEU A 136 -1.17 -5.12 -18.43
C LEU A 136 -0.26 -6.17 -17.80
N THR A 137 1.02 -5.82 -17.66
CA THR A 137 1.86 -6.42 -16.63
C THR A 137 1.70 -5.56 -15.36
N THR A 138 1.19 -6.13 -14.29
CA THR A 138 0.87 -5.38 -13.07
C THR A 138 0.59 -6.31 -11.89
N TYR A 139 0.74 -5.81 -10.68
CA TYR A 139 0.10 -6.39 -9.52
C TYR A 139 -1.31 -5.83 -9.35
N TYR A 140 -2.22 -6.68 -8.92
CA TYR A 140 -3.61 -6.30 -8.66
C TYR A 140 -4.05 -6.83 -7.30
N ALA A 141 -4.40 -5.94 -6.39
CA ALA A 141 -5.09 -6.27 -5.16
C ALA A 141 -6.58 -6.00 -5.32
N GLY A 142 -7.40 -7.00 -5.07
CA GLY A 142 -8.85 -6.86 -4.93
C GLY A 142 -9.23 -7.05 -3.47
N TYR A 143 -9.47 -5.97 -2.73
CA TYR A 143 -9.86 -6.02 -1.33
C TYR A 143 -11.37 -5.82 -1.18
N GLY A 144 -12.06 -6.80 -0.58
CA GLY A 144 -13.51 -6.83 -0.57
C GLY A 144 -14.12 -6.85 -1.97
N ALA A 145 -13.44 -7.50 -2.91
CA ALA A 145 -13.90 -7.63 -4.29
C ALA A 145 -15.03 -8.65 -4.44
N ASN A 146 -15.60 -8.71 -5.65
CA ASN A 146 -16.65 -9.67 -6.00
C ASN A 146 -17.83 -9.60 -5.01
N TYR A 147 -18.48 -8.43 -4.92
CA TYR A 147 -19.57 -8.17 -3.98
C TYR A 147 -19.18 -8.31 -2.50
N ASN A 148 -17.97 -7.86 -2.17
CA ASN A 148 -17.39 -7.94 -0.82
C ASN A 148 -17.31 -9.37 -0.27
N THR A 149 -16.93 -10.33 -1.12
CA THR A 149 -16.82 -11.75 -0.75
C THR A 149 -15.41 -12.30 -0.79
N THR A 150 -14.48 -11.55 -1.43
CA THR A 150 -13.10 -12.02 -1.62
C THR A 150 -12.07 -10.91 -1.42
N THR A 151 -10.88 -11.33 -0.97
CA THR A 151 -9.68 -10.47 -0.90
C THR A 151 -8.53 -11.21 -1.56
N ARG A 152 -8.05 -10.69 -2.72
CA ARG A 152 -7.15 -11.40 -3.63
C ARG A 152 -5.95 -10.57 -4.04
N LEU A 153 -4.81 -11.24 -4.21
CA LEU A 153 -3.66 -10.69 -4.92
C LEU A 153 -3.46 -11.47 -6.22
N ARG A 154 -3.31 -10.74 -7.33
CA ARG A 154 -2.99 -11.30 -8.65
C ARG A 154 -1.76 -10.63 -9.24
N ARG A 155 -1.06 -11.38 -10.09
CA ARG A 155 0.01 -10.91 -10.96
C ARG A 155 -0.45 -11.02 -12.40
N TYR A 156 -0.81 -9.92 -13.03
CA TYR A 156 -1.16 -9.89 -14.45
C TYR A 156 0.11 -9.96 -15.29
N VAL A 157 0.07 -10.71 -16.38
CA VAL A 157 1.25 -11.01 -17.20
C VAL A 157 1.19 -10.44 -18.62
N GLY A 158 0.18 -9.60 -18.90
CA GLY A 158 -0.02 -8.97 -20.21
C GLY A 158 -0.63 -9.89 -21.26
N GLU A 159 -1.27 -10.99 -20.84
CA GLU A 159 -1.87 -11.99 -21.69
C GLU A 159 -3.37 -12.07 -21.43
N PRO A 160 -4.25 -11.91 -22.45
CA PRO A 160 -5.69 -11.96 -22.29
C PRO A 160 -6.20 -13.22 -21.59
N GLY A 161 -7.01 -13.03 -20.55
CA GLY A 161 -7.57 -14.11 -19.75
C GLY A 161 -6.60 -14.72 -18.73
N VAL A 162 -5.32 -14.39 -18.76
CA VAL A 162 -4.30 -14.93 -17.85
C VAL A 162 -4.03 -13.96 -16.71
N ARG A 163 -4.60 -14.26 -15.55
CA ARG A 163 -4.49 -13.45 -14.34
C ARG A 163 -4.07 -14.32 -13.14
N PRO A 164 -2.81 -14.77 -13.06
CA PRO A 164 -2.32 -15.64 -12.00
C PRO A 164 -2.73 -15.18 -10.62
N LEU A 165 -3.31 -16.09 -9.85
CA LEU A 165 -3.78 -15.87 -8.50
C LEU A 165 -2.66 -16.22 -7.52
N ILE A 166 -2.21 -15.23 -6.72
CA ILE A 166 -1.15 -15.40 -5.73
C ILE A 166 -1.76 -15.71 -4.36
N TYR A 167 -2.77 -14.92 -3.96
CA TYR A 167 -3.54 -15.14 -2.75
C TYR A 167 -5.03 -15.06 -3.05
N ASP A 168 -5.80 -15.95 -2.40
CA ASP A 168 -7.27 -15.99 -2.47
C ASP A 168 -7.83 -16.17 -1.07
N TYR A 169 -8.38 -15.11 -0.53
CA TYR A 169 -8.95 -15.08 0.82
C TYR A 169 -10.43 -14.71 0.74
N THR A 170 -11.21 -15.27 1.65
CA THR A 170 -12.60 -14.85 1.91
C THR A 170 -12.70 -13.77 2.99
N GLU A 171 -11.59 -13.47 3.65
CA GLU A 171 -11.43 -12.42 4.66
C GLU A 171 -10.00 -11.86 4.59
N PRO A 172 -9.74 -10.62 5.02
CA PRO A 172 -10.71 -9.65 5.54
C PRO A 172 -11.55 -9.01 4.43
N LEU A 173 -12.68 -8.41 4.81
CA LEU A 173 -13.62 -7.73 3.93
C LEU A 173 -13.80 -6.26 4.32
N LEU A 174 -14.45 -5.49 3.45
CA LEU A 174 -14.80 -4.09 3.70
C LEU A 174 -15.97 -3.99 4.68
N VAL A 175 -15.98 -2.89 5.44
CA VAL A 175 -17.10 -2.52 6.31
C VAL A 175 -17.62 -1.15 5.86
N ALA A 176 -18.94 -1.04 5.72
CA ALA A 176 -19.63 0.19 5.32
C ALA A 176 -19.16 1.42 6.11
N ASN A 177 -18.87 2.50 5.43
CA ASN A 177 -18.48 3.80 6.00
C ASN A 177 -17.25 3.77 6.93
N ARG A 178 -16.45 2.69 6.91
CA ARG A 178 -15.22 2.61 7.70
C ARG A 178 -14.00 2.94 6.85
N PRO A 179 -13.13 3.85 7.31
CA PRO A 179 -11.91 4.16 6.61
C PRO A 179 -10.93 2.99 6.60
N ASN A 180 -10.33 2.77 5.45
CA ASN A 180 -9.29 1.80 5.19
C ASN A 180 -7.99 2.54 4.88
N ARG A 181 -7.03 2.52 5.80
CA ARG A 181 -5.69 3.08 5.61
C ARG A 181 -4.84 2.05 4.90
N VAL A 182 -4.70 2.22 3.60
CA VAL A 182 -3.94 1.31 2.74
C VAL A 182 -2.49 1.76 2.66
N ARG A 183 -1.60 0.78 2.71
CA ARG A 183 -0.18 0.95 2.45
C ARG A 183 0.30 -0.15 1.52
N ILE A 184 0.94 0.25 0.42
CA ILE A 184 1.55 -0.64 -0.57
C ILE A 184 3.05 -0.41 -0.54
N VAL A 185 3.83 -1.49 -0.44
CA VAL A 185 5.30 -1.46 -0.58
C VAL A 185 5.69 -2.23 -1.82
N SER A 186 6.39 -1.55 -2.73
CA SER A 186 7.05 -2.13 -3.88
C SER A 186 8.55 -1.91 -3.71
N ASP A 187 9.28 -2.97 -3.34
CA ASP A 187 10.72 -2.89 -3.02
C ASP A 187 11.50 -4.06 -3.65
N GLY A 188 11.82 -3.92 -4.94
CA GLY A 188 12.42 -4.98 -5.74
C GLY A 188 11.48 -6.19 -5.80
N PRO A 189 11.93 -7.39 -5.37
CA PRO A 189 11.07 -8.58 -5.39
C PRO A 189 9.95 -8.56 -4.34
N THR A 190 10.01 -7.64 -3.36
CA THR A 190 9.05 -7.61 -2.25
C THR A 190 7.84 -6.77 -2.60
N VAL A 191 6.67 -7.41 -2.56
CA VAL A 191 5.35 -6.83 -2.80
C VAL A 191 4.50 -7.02 -1.55
N ARG A 192 4.14 -5.93 -0.89
CA ARG A 192 3.34 -5.99 0.34
C ARG A 192 2.18 -5.03 0.31
N TRP A 193 1.05 -5.47 0.87
CA TRP A 193 -0.15 -4.70 0.99
C TRP A 193 -0.74 -4.78 2.40
N TRP A 194 -1.01 -3.63 3.01
CA TRP A 194 -1.60 -3.53 4.36
C TRP A 194 -2.91 -2.78 4.32
N ASN A 195 -3.82 -3.13 5.21
CA ASN A 195 -4.99 -2.34 5.56
C ASN A 195 -5.06 -2.13 7.06
N ASN A 196 -5.22 -0.87 7.50
CA ASN A 196 -5.32 -0.48 8.92
C ASN A 196 -4.21 -1.09 9.81
N GLY A 197 -2.98 -1.14 9.30
CA GLY A 197 -1.82 -1.70 9.99
C GLY A 197 -1.69 -3.23 9.95
N ARG A 198 -2.70 -3.96 9.45
CA ARG A 198 -2.64 -5.41 9.24
C ARG A 198 -2.00 -5.70 7.89
N LEU A 199 -0.97 -6.53 7.88
CA LEU A 199 -0.40 -7.10 6.66
C LEU A 199 -1.40 -8.10 6.06
N VAL A 200 -1.85 -7.84 4.83
CA VAL A 200 -2.81 -8.70 4.12
C VAL A 200 -2.09 -9.57 3.09
N PHE A 201 -1.18 -8.97 2.32
CA PHE A 201 -0.37 -9.70 1.35
C PHE A 201 1.12 -9.45 1.59
N ASP A 202 1.93 -10.53 1.54
CA ASP A 202 3.39 -10.50 1.57
C ASP A 202 3.92 -11.48 0.51
N TYR A 203 4.26 -10.94 -0.65
CA TYR A 203 4.67 -11.75 -1.79
C TYR A 203 6.09 -11.39 -2.22
N THR A 204 6.91 -12.41 -2.47
CA THR A 204 8.22 -12.27 -3.09
C THR A 204 8.14 -12.76 -4.53
N ASP A 205 8.21 -11.83 -5.48
CA ASP A 205 8.18 -12.13 -6.91
C ASP A 205 9.60 -12.45 -7.41
N PRO A 206 9.86 -13.61 -7.99
CA PRO A 206 11.15 -13.94 -8.60
C PRO A 206 11.46 -13.10 -9.85
N GLU A 207 10.42 -12.58 -10.52
CA GLU A 207 10.52 -11.75 -11.73
C GLU A 207 9.74 -10.42 -11.53
N PRO A 208 10.22 -9.52 -10.65
CA PRO A 208 9.42 -8.41 -10.17
C PRO A 208 9.19 -7.32 -11.21
N TYR A 209 7.97 -6.78 -11.23
CA TYR A 209 7.70 -5.51 -11.89
C TYR A 209 8.23 -4.37 -11.01
N ALA A 210 9.24 -3.65 -11.50
CA ALA A 210 9.97 -2.66 -10.70
C ALA A 210 9.46 -1.22 -10.88
N SER A 211 8.63 -0.97 -11.90
CA SER A 211 8.14 0.36 -12.25
C SER A 211 6.80 0.28 -12.98
N GLY A 212 6.10 1.39 -13.06
CA GLY A 212 4.84 1.51 -13.79
C GLY A 212 3.88 2.48 -13.11
N HIS A 213 2.62 2.45 -13.52
CA HIS A 213 1.58 3.31 -12.99
C HIS A 213 0.81 2.66 -11.85
N PHE A 214 0.23 3.52 -11.01
CA PHE A 214 -0.71 3.13 -9.96
C PHE A 214 -2.13 3.52 -10.36
N ALA A 215 -3.13 2.72 -9.97
CA ALA A 215 -4.52 3.12 -10.04
C ALA A 215 -5.35 2.65 -8.85
N PHE A 216 -6.35 3.46 -8.52
CA PHE A 216 -7.55 2.99 -7.84
C PHE A 216 -8.47 2.31 -8.85
N ARG A 217 -9.11 1.22 -8.45
CA ARG A 217 -10.12 0.57 -9.25
C ARG A 217 -11.30 0.12 -8.42
N THR A 218 -12.47 0.26 -8.99
CA THR A 218 -13.72 -0.26 -8.40
C THR A 218 -14.66 -0.78 -9.48
N THR A 219 -15.73 -1.43 -9.04
CA THR A 219 -16.82 -1.90 -9.92
C THR A 219 -18.14 -1.76 -9.20
N TRP A 220 -19.05 -0.96 -9.75
CA TRP A 220 -20.34 -0.64 -9.13
C TRP A 220 -20.24 -0.41 -7.62
N SER A 221 -19.72 0.74 -7.27
CA SER A 221 -19.55 1.16 -5.88
C SER A 221 -19.37 2.67 -5.76
N HIS A 222 -19.49 3.16 -4.55
CA HIS A 222 -19.17 4.53 -4.17
C HIS A 222 -18.00 4.50 -3.17
N ILE A 223 -16.86 5.04 -3.57
CA ILE A 223 -15.64 5.05 -2.76
C ILE A 223 -15.09 6.47 -2.67
N ARG A 224 -14.75 6.93 -1.47
CA ARG A 224 -14.02 8.18 -1.22
C ARG A 224 -12.58 7.88 -0.85
N VAL A 225 -11.65 8.62 -1.48
CA VAL A 225 -10.21 8.50 -1.20
C VAL A 225 -9.64 9.83 -0.75
N SER A 226 -8.75 9.79 0.25
CA SER A 226 -8.00 10.94 0.76
C SER A 226 -6.53 10.57 1.03
N ASP A 227 -5.70 11.58 1.32
CA ASP A 227 -4.34 11.45 1.86
C ASP A 227 -3.39 10.62 0.98
N PHE A 228 -3.51 10.74 -0.34
CA PHE A 228 -2.62 10.01 -1.25
C PHE A 228 -1.18 10.53 -1.17
N SER A 229 -0.23 9.62 -0.95
CA SER A 229 1.19 9.94 -0.91
C SER A 229 2.06 8.77 -1.38
N VAL A 230 3.16 9.11 -2.05
CA VAL A 230 4.18 8.16 -2.49
C VAL A 230 5.54 8.59 -1.94
N TRP A 231 6.22 7.67 -1.31
CA TRP A 231 7.50 7.89 -0.63
C TRP A 231 8.58 6.99 -1.21
N ARG A 232 9.81 7.46 -1.29
CA ARG A 232 10.96 6.61 -1.61
C ARG A 232 11.13 5.56 -0.49
N SER A 233 11.15 4.28 -0.86
CA SER A 233 11.58 3.24 0.09
C SER A 233 13.09 3.33 0.30
N THR A 234 13.52 3.42 1.55
CA THR A 234 14.94 3.44 1.88
C THR A 234 15.37 2.03 2.26
N ARG A 235 15.82 1.25 1.27
CA ARG A 235 16.45 -0.05 1.55
C ARG A 235 17.72 0.16 2.36
N LYS A 236 17.93 -0.58 3.46
CA LYS A 236 19.28 -0.76 3.99
C LYS A 236 20.08 -1.51 2.93
N ARG A 237 21.12 -0.92 2.34
CA ARG A 237 22.18 -1.71 1.71
C ARG A 237 22.75 -2.58 2.82
N ARG A 238 22.55 -3.89 2.72
CA ARG A 238 23.29 -4.86 3.51
C ARG A 238 24.67 -5.06 2.91
#